data_53a740da47100a62ea8acafd82c2ae9e
#
_entry.id   53a740da47100a62ea8acafd82c2ae9e
#
_cell.length_a   1.000
_cell.length_b   1.000
_cell.length_c   1.000
_cell.angle_alpha   90.00
_cell.angle_beta   90.00
_cell.angle_gamma   90.00
#
_symmetry.space_group_name_H-M   'P 1'
#
loop_
_entity.id
_entity.type
_entity.pdbx_description
1 polymer ?
#
loop_
_entity_poly.entity_id
_entity_poly.type
_entity_poly.pdbx_seq_one_letter_code
_entity_poly.pdbx_strand_id
1 'polypeptide(L)'
;MKYSDTRIYKLAKESQRLAQRVVPPYSSKFSKRTYTQDQHIAILCVRVKARQKLRDMEELLINMPDVQQVLGLSWVPDYSTMCRAMKRLRTKILSVLLYLTACVFPSQGKASIDATGFDKRHSSKHYVRRCKMILGSMKTTFIIDTDSLAILGVHMTVTRKHDTQIILPLFHKVLKSFRIRVLPADKGYDDQKVRDELRKFGVRPLIKHREYGSLDKAHNARMKKEDCGQRSKSETVNSVIKRKYDDTLHTRSYWNQCKEILLMAVVHNMEKGMNIVTVIYWRISTKLCFCKI
;
A
#
# COMPACT_ATOMS: atom_id res chain seq x y z
N MET A 1 -18.03 21.20 12.94
CA MET A 1 -17.42 20.30 11.93
C MET A 1 -18.53 19.44 11.37
N LYS A 2 -18.82 19.55 10.06
CA LYS A 2 -19.84 18.70 9.44
C LYS A 2 -19.29 17.27 9.32
N TYR A 3 -20.12 16.25 9.52
CA TYR A 3 -19.72 14.83 9.41
C TYR A 3 -19.06 14.51 8.05
N SER A 4 -19.51 15.17 6.99
CA SER A 4 -18.92 15.10 5.64
C SER A 4 -17.43 15.50 5.55
N ASP A 5 -16.88 16.10 6.60
CA ASP A 5 -15.47 16.51 6.66
C ASP A 5 -14.55 15.51 7.32
N THR A 6 -15.09 14.43 7.91
CA THR A 6 -14.27 13.41 8.54
C THR A 6 -13.41 12.66 7.52
N ARG A 7 -12.18 12.30 7.93
CA ARG A 7 -11.26 11.55 7.06
C ARG A 7 -11.83 10.19 6.62
N ILE A 8 -12.59 9.52 7.50
CA ILE A 8 -13.20 8.22 7.21
C ILE A 8 -14.31 8.37 6.16
N TYR A 9 -15.16 9.38 6.26
CA TYR A 9 -16.19 9.69 5.26
C TYR A 9 -15.58 9.94 3.87
N LYS A 10 -14.57 10.81 3.80
CA LYS A 10 -13.85 11.11 2.55
C LYS A 10 -13.19 9.87 1.96
N LEU A 11 -12.58 9.04 2.81
CA LEU A 11 -11.98 7.78 2.38
C LEU A 11 -13.03 6.80 1.84
N ALA A 12 -14.16 6.64 2.52
CA ALA A 12 -15.25 5.77 2.09
C ALA A 12 -15.76 6.18 0.70
N LYS A 13 -16.07 7.47 0.53
CA LYS A 13 -16.55 8.05 -0.73
C LYS A 13 -15.56 7.83 -1.87
N GLU A 14 -14.29 8.16 -1.65
CA GLU A 14 -13.25 8.04 -2.67
C GLU A 14 -12.92 6.59 -3.00
N SER A 15 -12.90 5.71 -1.99
CA SER A 15 -12.72 4.26 -2.19
C SER A 15 -13.80 3.67 -3.08
N GLN A 16 -15.06 4.04 -2.84
CA GLN A 16 -16.18 3.58 -3.65
C GLN A 16 -16.09 4.10 -5.09
N ARG A 17 -15.84 5.41 -5.25
CA ARG A 17 -15.69 6.05 -6.55
C ARG A 17 -14.59 5.41 -7.41
N LEU A 18 -13.45 5.09 -6.80
CA LEU A 18 -12.35 4.40 -7.49
C LEU A 18 -12.70 2.95 -7.79
N ALA A 19 -13.36 2.24 -6.86
CA ALA A 19 -13.77 0.87 -7.07
C ALA A 19 -14.79 0.72 -8.21
N GLN A 20 -15.74 1.64 -8.35
CA GLN A 20 -16.72 1.68 -9.45
C GLN A 20 -16.06 1.75 -10.83
N ARG A 21 -14.85 2.32 -10.93
CA ARG A 21 -14.09 2.37 -12.19
C ARG A 21 -13.38 1.06 -12.54
N VAL A 22 -13.28 0.13 -11.57
CA VAL A 22 -12.46 -1.08 -11.70
C VAL A 22 -13.31 -2.35 -11.70
N VAL A 23 -14.43 -2.35 -10.98
CA VAL A 23 -15.27 -3.53 -10.83
C VAL A 23 -16.70 -3.26 -11.31
N PRO A 24 -17.36 -4.27 -11.93
CA PRO A 24 -18.78 -4.19 -12.16
C PRO A 24 -19.54 -4.22 -10.83
N PRO A 25 -20.78 -3.73 -10.76
CA PRO A 25 -21.57 -3.72 -9.53
C PRO A 25 -21.68 -5.12 -8.88
N TYR A 26 -21.83 -6.16 -9.69
CA TYR A 26 -22.01 -7.54 -9.24
C TYR A 26 -21.04 -8.48 -9.94
N SER A 27 -20.60 -9.53 -9.25
CA SER A 27 -19.63 -10.50 -9.78
C SER A 27 -20.23 -11.50 -10.77
N SER A 28 -21.55 -11.68 -10.77
CA SER A 28 -22.28 -12.55 -11.71
C SER A 28 -23.76 -12.16 -11.80
N LYS A 29 -24.44 -12.66 -12.83
CA LYS A 29 -25.89 -12.48 -13.00
C LYS A 29 -26.74 -13.11 -11.86
N PHE A 30 -26.17 -14.07 -11.15
CA PHE A 30 -26.80 -14.77 -10.01
C PHE A 30 -26.48 -14.14 -8.65
N SER A 31 -25.77 -13.02 -8.62
CA SER A 31 -25.49 -12.34 -7.35
C SER A 31 -26.77 -11.88 -6.68
N LYS A 32 -26.87 -12.09 -5.36
CA LYS A 32 -27.85 -11.40 -4.53
C LYS A 32 -27.56 -9.90 -4.61
N ARG A 33 -28.47 -9.09 -5.13
CA ARG A 33 -28.27 -7.65 -5.39
C ARG A 33 -28.37 -6.78 -4.12
N THR A 34 -27.97 -7.32 -2.96
CA THR A 34 -28.04 -6.60 -1.68
C THR A 34 -26.87 -5.60 -1.55
N TYR A 35 -25.65 -6.01 -1.94
CA TYR A 35 -24.47 -5.17 -1.88
C TYR A 35 -23.68 -5.26 -3.17
N THR A 36 -23.12 -4.12 -3.60
CA THR A 36 -22.27 -4.05 -4.78
C THR A 36 -20.79 -4.35 -4.44
N GLN A 37 -19.98 -4.70 -5.44
CA GLN A 37 -18.56 -4.97 -5.21
C GLN A 37 -17.79 -3.74 -4.76
N ASP A 38 -18.14 -2.55 -5.27
CA ASP A 38 -17.55 -1.28 -4.88
C ASP A 38 -17.86 -0.92 -3.43
N GLN A 39 -19.09 -1.18 -2.95
CA GLN A 39 -19.44 -1.03 -1.54
C GLN A 39 -18.57 -1.92 -0.65
N HIS A 40 -18.40 -3.20 -1.01
CA HIS A 40 -17.54 -4.12 -0.26
C HIS A 40 -16.08 -3.64 -0.20
N ILE A 41 -15.53 -3.16 -1.33
CA ILE A 41 -14.15 -2.64 -1.38
C ILE A 41 -14.03 -1.40 -0.49
N ALA A 42 -14.99 -0.49 -0.55
CA ALA A 42 -14.97 0.72 0.26
C ALA A 42 -15.02 0.41 1.76
N ILE A 43 -15.89 -0.52 2.18
CA ILE A 43 -15.97 -0.97 3.57
C ILE A 43 -14.63 -1.61 4.02
N LEU A 44 -13.99 -2.41 3.15
CA LEU A 44 -12.67 -2.98 3.46
C LEU A 44 -11.57 -1.91 3.59
N CYS A 45 -11.63 -0.82 2.84
CA CYS A 45 -10.74 0.33 3.00
C CYS A 45 -11.01 1.06 4.33
N VAL A 46 -12.29 1.29 4.68
CA VAL A 46 -12.67 1.86 5.99
C VAL A 46 -12.19 0.98 7.13
N ARG A 47 -12.35 -0.34 7.02
CA ARG A 47 -11.82 -1.31 8.00
C ARG A 47 -10.33 -1.12 8.26
N VAL A 48 -9.53 -1.04 7.19
CA VAL A 48 -8.07 -0.85 7.30
C VAL A 48 -7.76 0.46 8.02
N LYS A 49 -8.45 1.54 7.65
CA LYS A 49 -8.28 2.85 8.27
C LYS A 49 -8.64 2.86 9.75
N ALA A 50 -9.71 2.19 10.11
CA ALA A 50 -10.20 2.08 11.49
C ALA A 50 -9.44 1.01 12.31
N ARG A 51 -8.53 0.23 11.71
CA ARG A 51 -7.82 -0.91 12.33
C ARG A 51 -8.74 -1.96 12.93
N GLN A 52 -9.92 -2.14 12.34
CA GLN A 52 -10.91 -3.06 12.90
C GLN A 52 -10.76 -4.47 12.34
N LYS A 53 -11.17 -5.46 13.14
CA LYS A 53 -11.39 -6.81 12.66
C LYS A 53 -12.69 -6.86 11.85
N LEU A 54 -12.83 -7.87 10.98
CA LEU A 54 -14.06 -8.01 10.20
C LEU A 54 -15.31 -8.18 11.06
N ARG A 55 -15.18 -8.74 12.27
CA ARG A 55 -16.31 -8.91 13.21
C ARG A 55 -16.78 -7.59 13.80
N ASP A 56 -15.84 -6.70 14.07
CA ASP A 56 -16.10 -5.44 14.74
C ASP A 56 -16.59 -4.36 13.74
N MET A 57 -16.51 -4.67 12.41
CA MET A 57 -16.93 -3.75 11.35
C MET A 57 -18.43 -3.52 11.28
N GLU A 58 -19.23 -4.52 11.63
CA GLU A 58 -20.69 -4.39 11.66
C GLU A 58 -21.11 -3.33 12.69
N GLU A 59 -20.63 -3.47 13.93
CA GLU A 59 -20.89 -2.51 14.99
C GLU A 59 -20.34 -1.11 14.64
N LEU A 60 -19.13 -1.05 14.11
CA LEU A 60 -18.55 0.22 13.69
C LEU A 60 -19.41 0.91 12.63
N LEU A 61 -19.89 0.19 11.63
CA LEU A 61 -20.72 0.75 10.57
C LEU A 61 -22.08 1.20 11.08
N ILE A 62 -22.68 0.47 12.03
CA ILE A 62 -23.94 0.88 12.68
C ILE A 62 -23.77 2.26 13.33
N ASN A 63 -22.62 2.51 13.97
CA ASN A 63 -22.29 3.79 14.61
C ASN A 63 -21.84 4.89 13.63
N MET A 64 -21.83 4.63 12.33
CA MET A 64 -21.39 5.58 11.29
C MET A 64 -22.47 5.77 10.20
N PRO A 65 -23.63 6.36 10.51
CA PRO A 65 -24.73 6.54 9.56
C PRO A 65 -24.32 7.34 8.31
N ASP A 66 -23.41 8.30 8.46
CA ASP A 66 -22.91 9.09 7.33
C ASP A 66 -22.11 8.24 6.33
N VAL A 67 -21.34 7.27 6.84
CA VAL A 67 -20.60 6.33 5.99
C VAL A 67 -21.56 5.37 5.30
N GLN A 68 -22.63 4.94 6.00
CA GLN A 68 -23.68 4.13 5.37
C GLN A 68 -24.35 4.90 4.23
N GLN A 69 -24.73 6.16 4.48
CA GLN A 69 -25.38 7.01 3.50
C GLN A 69 -24.50 7.26 2.28
N VAL A 70 -23.22 7.64 2.47
CA VAL A 70 -22.30 7.92 1.35
C VAL A 70 -22.02 6.68 0.50
N LEU A 71 -22.03 5.50 1.12
CA LEU A 71 -21.88 4.22 0.43
C LEU A 71 -23.18 3.69 -0.17
N GLY A 72 -24.34 4.32 0.09
CA GLY A 72 -25.64 3.89 -0.38
C GLY A 72 -26.04 2.51 0.20
N LEU A 73 -25.71 2.25 1.49
CA LEU A 73 -26.06 1.01 2.16
C LEU A 73 -27.49 1.06 2.68
N SER A 74 -28.37 0.20 2.18
CA SER A 74 -29.72 0.04 2.75
C SER A 74 -29.68 -0.73 4.08
N TRP A 75 -28.70 -1.61 4.25
CA TRP A 75 -28.46 -2.41 5.45
C TRP A 75 -26.95 -2.52 5.70
N VAL A 76 -26.57 -2.62 6.96
CA VAL A 76 -25.16 -2.89 7.31
C VAL A 76 -24.85 -4.37 7.04
N PRO A 77 -23.77 -4.68 6.29
CA PRO A 77 -23.40 -6.08 6.04
C PRO A 77 -22.84 -6.74 7.30
N ASP A 78 -23.34 -7.91 7.63
CA ASP A 78 -22.79 -8.74 8.71
C ASP A 78 -21.34 -9.19 8.42
N TYR A 79 -20.64 -9.61 9.47
CA TYR A 79 -19.23 -10.00 9.34
C TYR A 79 -19.01 -11.17 8.37
N SER A 80 -19.96 -12.10 8.24
CA SER A 80 -19.84 -13.27 7.35
C SER A 80 -19.91 -12.85 5.88
N THR A 81 -20.73 -11.84 5.58
CA THR A 81 -20.80 -11.21 4.26
C THR A 81 -19.48 -10.52 3.92
N MET A 82 -18.89 -9.80 4.87
CA MET A 82 -17.57 -9.18 4.67
C MET A 82 -16.44 -10.21 4.52
N CYS A 83 -16.48 -11.30 5.27
CA CYS A 83 -15.55 -12.42 5.10
C CYS A 83 -15.65 -13.05 3.70
N ARG A 84 -16.88 -13.26 3.21
CA ARG A 84 -17.11 -13.78 1.85
C ARG A 84 -16.65 -12.79 0.78
N ALA A 85 -16.91 -11.51 0.95
CA ALA A 85 -16.42 -10.45 0.07
C ALA A 85 -14.88 -10.46 -0.01
N MET A 86 -14.20 -10.50 1.14
CA MET A 86 -12.73 -10.57 1.21
C MET A 86 -12.18 -11.84 0.53
N LYS A 87 -12.83 -12.99 0.66
CA LYS A 87 -12.43 -14.23 -0.03
C LYS A 87 -12.56 -14.11 -1.55
N ARG A 88 -13.65 -13.54 -2.05
CA ARG A 88 -13.95 -13.41 -3.50
C ARG A 88 -13.13 -12.31 -4.18
N LEU A 89 -12.75 -11.27 -3.45
CA LEU A 89 -11.97 -10.16 -4.00
C LEU A 89 -10.64 -10.67 -4.57
N ARG A 90 -10.38 -10.38 -5.85
CA ARG A 90 -9.15 -10.79 -6.53
C ARG A 90 -8.02 -9.81 -6.24
N THR A 91 -6.82 -10.32 -5.98
CA THR A 91 -5.61 -9.50 -5.79
C THR A 91 -5.31 -8.60 -6.99
N LYS A 92 -5.66 -9.05 -8.21
CA LYS A 92 -5.52 -8.25 -9.44
C LYS A 92 -6.32 -6.94 -9.38
N ILE A 93 -7.55 -6.97 -8.84
CA ILE A 93 -8.39 -5.77 -8.65
C ILE A 93 -7.69 -4.79 -7.71
N LEU A 94 -7.18 -5.27 -6.58
CA LEU A 94 -6.45 -4.43 -5.63
C LEU A 94 -5.15 -3.87 -6.21
N SER A 95 -4.47 -4.63 -7.09
CA SER A 95 -3.30 -4.13 -7.80
C SER A 95 -3.64 -3.01 -8.79
N VAL A 96 -4.80 -3.07 -9.45
CA VAL A 96 -5.29 -1.99 -10.31
C VAL A 96 -5.68 -0.76 -9.47
N LEU A 97 -6.34 -0.95 -8.34
CA LEU A 97 -6.65 0.15 -7.42
C LEU A 97 -5.38 0.81 -6.89
N LEU A 98 -4.36 0.02 -6.54
CA LEU A 98 -3.06 0.54 -6.12
C LEU A 98 -2.43 1.40 -7.23
N TYR A 99 -2.44 0.92 -8.47
CA TYR A 99 -1.97 1.67 -9.63
C TYR A 99 -2.72 3.00 -9.80
N LEU A 100 -4.06 2.97 -9.80
CA LEU A 100 -4.87 4.17 -9.96
C LEU A 100 -4.63 5.20 -8.85
N THR A 101 -4.47 4.74 -7.60
CA THR A 101 -4.16 5.63 -6.47
C THR A 101 -2.76 6.21 -6.54
N ALA A 102 -1.80 5.51 -7.14
CA ALA A 102 -0.45 6.02 -7.35
C ALA A 102 -0.36 7.03 -8.51
N CYS A 103 -1.19 6.87 -9.56
CA CYS A 103 -1.26 7.80 -10.70
C CYS A 103 -1.73 9.22 -10.34
N VAL A 104 -2.31 9.42 -9.16
CA VAL A 104 -2.73 10.76 -8.69
C VAL A 104 -1.52 11.66 -8.42
N PHE A 105 -0.34 11.08 -8.19
CA PHE A 105 0.86 11.83 -7.82
C PHE A 105 1.75 12.08 -9.03
N PRO A 106 2.23 13.33 -9.23
CA PRO A 106 3.28 13.60 -10.20
C PRO A 106 4.56 12.90 -9.75
N SER A 107 5.18 12.10 -10.64
CA SER A 107 6.44 11.42 -10.35
C SER A 107 7.59 12.08 -11.10
N GLN A 108 8.68 12.38 -10.38
CA GLN A 108 9.94 12.84 -10.98
C GLN A 108 10.84 11.66 -11.41
N GLY A 109 10.37 10.44 -11.27
CA GLY A 109 11.11 9.24 -11.63
C GLY A 109 12.14 8.80 -10.59
N LYS A 110 12.04 9.26 -9.36
CA LYS A 110 12.85 8.79 -8.23
C LYS A 110 12.02 7.81 -7.40
N ALA A 111 12.42 6.55 -7.37
CA ALA A 111 11.76 5.52 -6.57
C ALA A 111 12.74 4.92 -5.58
N SER A 112 12.26 4.41 -4.45
CA SER A 112 13.06 3.66 -3.49
C SER A 112 12.40 2.31 -3.22
N ILE A 113 13.22 1.31 -2.89
CA ILE A 113 12.75 -0.05 -2.58
C ILE A 113 13.25 -0.47 -1.21
N ASP A 114 12.36 -1.08 -0.43
CA ASP A 114 12.73 -1.68 0.84
C ASP A 114 11.77 -2.81 1.21
N ALA A 115 12.25 -3.76 2.04
CA ALA A 115 11.50 -4.91 2.50
C ALA A 115 11.18 -4.80 3.99
N THR A 116 9.97 -5.20 4.37
CA THR A 116 9.54 -5.26 5.76
C THR A 116 8.77 -6.55 6.03
N GLY A 117 8.73 -7.00 7.28
CA GLY A 117 7.94 -8.16 7.70
C GLY A 117 6.64 -7.73 8.36
N PHE A 118 5.53 -8.43 8.07
CA PHE A 118 4.27 -8.32 8.80
C PHE A 118 4.06 -9.61 9.59
N ASP A 119 3.73 -9.47 10.87
CA ASP A 119 3.51 -10.61 11.74
C ASP A 119 2.16 -11.28 11.48
N LYS A 120 2.05 -12.57 11.83
CA LYS A 120 0.83 -13.36 11.69
C LYS A 120 0.29 -13.71 13.07
N ARG A 121 -0.94 -13.31 13.35
CA ARG A 121 -1.61 -13.55 14.65
C ARG A 121 -2.34 -14.89 14.73
N HIS A 122 -1.73 -16.03 14.43
CA HIS A 122 -2.50 -17.26 14.34
C HIS A 122 -2.35 -18.24 15.50
N SER A 123 -1.36 -18.04 16.35
CA SER A 123 -1.11 -18.91 17.50
C SER A 123 -0.44 -18.11 18.61
N SER A 124 -0.62 -18.52 19.84
CA SER A 124 0.15 -17.92 20.92
C SER A 124 1.65 -18.19 20.69
N LYS A 125 2.51 -17.24 21.04
CA LYS A 125 3.97 -17.41 20.91
C LYS A 125 4.46 -18.63 21.69
N HIS A 126 3.78 -18.97 22.78
CA HIS A 126 4.07 -20.16 23.58
C HIS A 126 3.77 -21.46 22.82
N TYR A 127 2.59 -21.58 22.20
CA TYR A 127 2.19 -22.72 21.40
C TYR A 127 3.14 -22.96 20.22
N VAL A 128 3.48 -21.88 19.53
CA VAL A 128 4.42 -21.90 18.41
C VAL A 128 5.80 -22.42 18.82
N ARG A 129 6.33 -21.96 19.95
CA ARG A 129 7.62 -22.45 20.48
C ARG A 129 7.54 -23.92 20.86
N ARG A 130 6.44 -24.33 21.53
CA ARG A 130 6.22 -25.72 21.97
C ARG A 130 6.10 -26.69 20.79
N CYS A 131 5.38 -26.30 19.73
CA CYS A 131 5.22 -27.14 18.53
C CYS A 131 6.35 -26.97 17.51
N LYS A 132 7.43 -26.21 17.83
CA LYS A 132 8.52 -25.88 16.91
C LYS A 132 8.05 -25.33 15.55
N MET A 133 6.86 -24.72 15.51
CA MET A 133 6.30 -24.14 14.29
C MET A 133 7.10 -22.89 13.90
N ILE A 134 7.51 -22.82 12.65
CA ILE A 134 8.12 -21.61 12.08
C ILE A 134 6.98 -20.65 11.70
N LEU A 135 6.66 -19.72 12.60
CA LEU A 135 5.84 -18.55 12.23
C LEU A 135 6.69 -17.60 11.41
N GLY A 136 6.71 -17.83 10.11
CA GLY A 136 7.31 -16.88 9.21
C GLY A 136 6.46 -15.61 9.13
N SER A 137 7.04 -14.44 9.31
CA SER A 137 6.40 -13.18 8.94
C SER A 137 6.16 -13.16 7.44
N MET A 138 5.13 -12.41 6.98
CA MET A 138 4.94 -12.13 5.57
C MET A 138 5.96 -11.07 5.15
N LYS A 139 7.01 -11.48 4.41
CA LYS A 139 7.96 -10.55 3.82
C LYS A 139 7.28 -9.76 2.72
N THR A 140 7.25 -8.45 2.87
CA THR A 140 6.65 -7.52 1.93
C THR A 140 7.68 -6.51 1.46
N THR A 141 7.83 -6.37 0.16
CA THR A 141 8.73 -5.39 -0.45
C THR A 141 7.90 -4.34 -1.17
N PHE A 142 8.12 -3.08 -0.82
CA PHE A 142 7.49 -1.94 -1.47
C PHE A 142 8.45 -1.22 -2.39
N ILE A 143 7.98 -0.81 -3.57
CA ILE A 143 8.60 0.26 -4.36
C ILE A 143 7.74 1.50 -4.15
N ILE A 144 8.37 2.58 -3.73
CA ILE A 144 7.72 3.85 -3.47
C ILE A 144 8.29 4.95 -4.37
N ASP A 145 7.48 5.95 -4.68
CA ASP A 145 7.96 7.24 -5.19
C ASP A 145 8.52 8.06 -4.04
N THR A 146 9.74 8.58 -4.19
CA THR A 146 10.44 9.26 -3.07
C THR A 146 9.93 10.66 -2.79
N ASP A 147 9.27 11.30 -3.75
CA ASP A 147 8.78 12.66 -3.59
C ASP A 147 7.39 12.67 -2.93
N SER A 148 6.47 11.87 -3.45
CA SER A 148 5.11 11.77 -2.92
C SER A 148 4.97 10.79 -1.76
N LEU A 149 5.91 9.86 -1.59
CA LEU A 149 5.82 8.68 -0.69
C LEU A 149 4.66 7.75 -1.05
N ALA A 150 4.20 7.79 -2.29
CA ALA A 150 3.18 6.88 -2.79
C ALA A 150 3.78 5.50 -3.09
N ILE A 151 3.03 4.45 -2.82
CA ILE A 151 3.44 3.07 -3.10
C ILE A 151 3.10 2.78 -4.57
N LEU A 152 4.15 2.50 -5.37
CA LEU A 152 4.03 2.19 -6.79
C LEU A 152 3.82 0.70 -7.03
N GLY A 153 4.38 -0.15 -6.16
CA GLY A 153 4.28 -1.59 -6.30
C GLY A 153 4.57 -2.35 -5.02
N VAL A 154 4.01 -3.56 -4.94
CA VAL A 154 4.12 -4.45 -3.77
C VAL A 154 4.43 -5.86 -4.23
N HIS A 155 5.39 -6.49 -3.56
CA HIS A 155 5.66 -7.93 -3.65
C HIS A 155 5.54 -8.55 -2.26
N MET A 156 4.92 -9.70 -2.17
CA MET A 156 4.68 -10.40 -0.91
C MET A 156 5.10 -11.87 -1.03
N THR A 157 5.80 -12.37 -0.02
CA THR A 157 6.21 -13.77 0.03
C THR A 157 6.32 -14.27 1.46
N VAL A 158 6.07 -15.55 1.65
CA VAL A 158 6.32 -16.27 2.92
C VAL A 158 7.61 -17.10 2.86
N THR A 159 8.21 -17.21 1.67
CA THR A 159 9.47 -17.94 1.50
C THR A 159 10.66 -17.04 1.82
N ARG A 160 11.76 -17.64 2.28
CA ARG A 160 13.03 -16.95 2.57
C ARG A 160 13.78 -16.61 1.26
N LYS A 161 13.13 -15.81 0.39
CA LYS A 161 13.81 -15.29 -0.80
C LYS A 161 14.71 -14.13 -0.44
N HIS A 162 15.91 -14.13 -1.03
CA HIS A 162 16.83 -12.99 -0.93
C HIS A 162 16.26 -11.76 -1.66
N ASP A 163 16.61 -10.57 -1.22
CA ASP A 163 16.08 -9.31 -1.78
C ASP A 163 16.43 -9.14 -3.26
N THR A 164 17.61 -9.61 -3.68
CA THR A 164 18.05 -9.60 -5.08
C THR A 164 17.15 -10.42 -6.02
N GLN A 165 16.47 -11.46 -5.52
CA GLN A 165 15.52 -12.27 -6.30
C GLN A 165 14.16 -11.59 -6.46
N ILE A 166 13.83 -10.64 -5.58
CA ILE A 166 12.52 -9.97 -5.53
C ILE A 166 12.53 -8.68 -6.35
N ILE A 167 13.67 -7.98 -6.38
CA ILE A 167 13.74 -6.64 -6.96
C ILE A 167 13.37 -6.63 -8.45
N LEU A 168 13.94 -7.48 -9.28
CA LEU A 168 13.72 -7.45 -10.72
C LEU A 168 12.28 -7.76 -11.12
N PRO A 169 11.61 -8.83 -10.63
CA PRO A 169 10.22 -9.09 -10.94
C PRO A 169 9.28 -7.96 -10.51
N LEU A 170 9.53 -7.36 -9.35
CA LEU A 170 8.73 -6.24 -8.85
C LEU A 170 8.98 -4.98 -9.68
N PHE A 171 10.24 -4.68 -9.97
CA PHE A 171 10.66 -3.54 -10.78
C PHE A 171 10.08 -3.58 -12.19
N HIS A 172 10.18 -4.71 -12.90
CA HIS A 172 9.59 -4.88 -14.23
C HIS A 172 8.08 -4.68 -14.22
N LYS A 173 7.40 -5.12 -13.14
CA LYS A 173 5.96 -4.88 -12.97
C LYS A 173 5.65 -3.38 -12.85
N VAL A 174 6.45 -2.63 -12.10
CA VAL A 174 6.25 -1.19 -11.86
C VAL A 174 6.59 -0.38 -13.11
N LEU A 175 7.66 -0.73 -13.84
CA LEU A 175 8.07 -0.05 -15.07
C LEU A 175 7.03 -0.06 -16.17
N LYS A 176 6.15 -1.07 -16.21
CA LYS A 176 5.05 -1.10 -17.17
C LYS A 176 4.10 0.09 -17.05
N SER A 177 4.10 0.75 -15.89
CA SER A 177 3.12 1.78 -15.55
C SER A 177 3.75 3.11 -15.11
N PHE A 178 4.99 3.07 -14.61
CA PHE A 178 5.66 4.24 -14.05
C PHE A 178 7.06 4.39 -14.62
N ARG A 179 7.44 5.62 -14.96
CA ARG A 179 8.80 5.92 -15.39
C ARG A 179 9.69 6.10 -14.18
N ILE A 180 10.70 5.23 -14.02
CA ILE A 180 11.72 5.34 -12.98
C ILE A 180 13.05 5.70 -13.65
N ARG A 181 13.78 6.67 -13.10
CA ARG A 181 15.12 7.09 -13.56
C ARG A 181 16.20 6.75 -12.55
N VAL A 182 15.88 6.78 -11.27
CA VAL A 182 16.82 6.57 -10.18
C VAL A 182 16.18 5.64 -9.14
N LEU A 183 16.93 4.63 -8.71
CA LEU A 183 16.46 3.65 -7.72
C LEU A 183 17.51 3.46 -6.61
N PRO A 184 17.43 4.23 -5.50
CA PRO A 184 18.16 3.92 -4.28
C PRO A 184 17.59 2.67 -3.61
N ALA A 185 18.51 1.79 -3.17
CA ALA A 185 18.19 0.58 -2.45
C ALA A 185 19.27 0.25 -1.40
N ASP A 186 18.95 -0.65 -0.47
CA ASP A 186 19.90 -1.06 0.57
C ASP A 186 21.02 -1.99 0.02
N LYS A 187 22.10 -2.12 0.78
CA LYS A 187 23.21 -3.09 0.51
C LYS A 187 22.71 -4.54 0.37
N GLY A 188 21.52 -4.85 0.91
CA GLY A 188 20.86 -6.16 0.70
C GLY A 188 20.54 -6.47 -0.76
N TYR A 189 20.39 -5.43 -1.60
CA TYR A 189 20.12 -5.53 -3.05
C TYR A 189 21.40 -5.50 -3.90
N ASP A 190 22.59 -5.52 -3.30
CA ASP A 190 23.87 -5.46 -3.99
C ASP A 190 24.14 -6.75 -4.76
N ASP A 191 23.91 -6.70 -6.07
CA ASP A 191 24.12 -7.76 -7.05
C ASP A 191 24.41 -7.12 -8.41
N GLN A 192 25.48 -7.54 -9.07
CA GLN A 192 25.88 -6.97 -10.37
C GLN A 192 24.81 -7.20 -11.45
N LYS A 193 24.15 -8.38 -11.45
CA LYS A 193 23.05 -8.68 -12.38
C LYS A 193 21.88 -7.71 -12.20
N VAL A 194 21.57 -7.35 -10.96
CA VAL A 194 20.52 -6.36 -10.65
C VAL A 194 20.90 -4.99 -11.20
N ARG A 195 22.14 -4.55 -11.00
CA ARG A 195 22.64 -3.26 -11.49
C ARG A 195 22.59 -3.17 -13.01
N ASP A 196 23.05 -4.22 -13.68
CA ASP A 196 23.13 -4.26 -15.14
C ASP A 196 21.72 -4.30 -15.76
N GLU A 197 20.82 -5.04 -15.17
CA GLU A 197 19.42 -5.08 -15.63
C GLU A 197 18.73 -3.72 -15.44
N LEU A 198 18.90 -3.06 -14.30
CA LEU A 198 18.37 -1.71 -14.08
C LEU A 198 18.90 -0.71 -15.12
N ARG A 199 20.21 -0.76 -15.44
CA ARG A 199 20.84 0.11 -16.43
C ARG A 199 20.30 -0.13 -17.85
N LYS A 200 19.99 -1.38 -18.23
CA LYS A 200 19.35 -1.70 -19.52
C LYS A 200 18.02 -0.96 -19.70
N PHE A 201 17.29 -0.72 -18.62
CA PHE A 201 16.04 0.05 -18.65
C PHE A 201 16.25 1.57 -18.43
N GLY A 202 17.50 2.06 -18.51
CA GLY A 202 17.82 3.47 -18.33
C GLY A 202 17.67 3.96 -16.89
N VAL A 203 17.69 3.04 -15.92
CA VAL A 203 17.58 3.39 -14.49
C VAL A 203 18.96 3.40 -13.84
N ARG A 204 19.29 4.50 -13.17
CA ARG A 204 20.49 4.61 -12.36
C ARG A 204 20.30 3.91 -11.02
N PRO A 205 20.96 2.76 -10.75
CA PRO A 205 20.92 2.11 -9.45
C PRO A 205 21.80 2.88 -8.45
N LEU A 206 21.25 3.22 -7.31
CA LEU A 206 22.00 3.82 -6.19
C LEU A 206 22.06 2.81 -5.03
N ILE A 207 22.82 1.75 -5.24
CA ILE A 207 23.01 0.66 -4.28
C ILE A 207 24.45 0.71 -3.81
N LYS A 208 24.69 0.85 -2.50
CA LYS A 208 26.02 0.77 -1.95
C LYS A 208 26.56 -0.65 -2.09
N HIS A 209 27.85 -0.77 -2.39
CA HIS A 209 28.54 -2.06 -2.38
C HIS A 209 28.67 -2.59 -0.95
N ARG A 210 28.66 -3.89 -0.80
CA ARG A 210 29.19 -4.55 0.39
C ARG A 210 30.68 -4.34 0.41
N GLU A 211 31.20 -3.88 1.53
CA GLU A 211 32.60 -3.47 1.63
C GLU A 211 33.48 -4.68 1.93
N TYR A 212 34.02 -5.30 0.89
CA TYR A 212 35.01 -6.38 1.00
C TYR A 212 36.41 -5.87 0.71
N GLY A 213 36.59 -4.74 0.01
CA GLY A 213 37.89 -4.18 -0.36
C GLY A 213 37.90 -2.65 -0.44
N SER A 214 39.09 -2.10 -0.77
CA SER A 214 39.30 -0.65 -0.91
C SER A 214 38.51 -0.05 -2.07
N LEU A 215 38.32 -0.79 -3.16
CA LEU A 215 37.54 -0.36 -4.32
C LEU A 215 36.07 -0.16 -3.99
N ASP A 216 35.49 -1.03 -3.13
CA ASP A 216 34.09 -0.89 -2.69
C ASP A 216 33.91 0.36 -1.83
N LYS A 217 34.88 0.64 -0.96
CA LYS A 217 34.90 1.88 -0.14
C LYS A 217 34.99 3.12 -1.02
N ALA A 218 35.88 3.11 -2.04
CA ALA A 218 36.02 4.19 -2.99
C ALA A 218 34.76 4.42 -3.81
N HIS A 219 34.10 3.34 -4.26
CA HIS A 219 32.78 3.43 -4.94
C HIS A 219 31.73 4.05 -4.02
N ASN A 220 31.61 3.58 -2.78
CA ASN A 220 30.63 4.09 -1.82
C ASN A 220 30.87 5.56 -1.45
N ALA A 221 32.14 5.98 -1.38
CA ALA A 221 32.52 7.37 -1.10
C ALA A 221 32.12 8.35 -2.22
N ARG A 222 32.10 7.88 -3.49
CA ARG A 222 31.68 8.68 -4.65
C ARG A 222 30.18 8.90 -4.74
N MET A 223 29.38 8.13 -3.99
CA MET A 223 27.94 8.27 -3.98
C MET A 223 27.53 9.49 -3.15
N LYS A 224 26.81 10.44 -3.76
CA LYS A 224 26.33 11.64 -3.07
C LYS A 224 25.42 11.26 -1.89
N LYS A 225 25.67 11.84 -0.72
CA LYS A 225 24.87 11.62 0.50
C LYS A 225 23.37 11.90 0.29
N GLU A 226 23.06 12.97 -0.45
CA GLU A 226 21.67 13.37 -0.76
C GLU A 226 20.90 12.32 -1.53
N ASP A 227 21.52 11.71 -2.53
CA ASP A 227 20.90 10.64 -3.33
C ASP A 227 20.71 9.37 -2.50
N CYS A 228 21.67 9.03 -1.64
CA CYS A 228 21.57 7.88 -0.74
C CYS A 228 20.55 8.10 0.38
N GLY A 229 20.32 9.32 0.82
CA GLY A 229 19.32 9.70 1.83
C GLY A 229 17.88 9.42 1.38
N GLN A 230 17.63 9.35 0.07
CA GLN A 230 16.30 9.01 -0.46
C GLN A 230 15.85 7.58 -0.08
N ARG A 231 16.79 6.68 0.25
CA ARG A 231 16.49 5.32 0.75
C ARG A 231 15.67 5.34 2.05
N SER A 232 15.98 6.24 2.97
CA SER A 232 15.27 6.35 4.26
C SER A 232 13.77 6.60 4.11
N LYS A 233 13.34 7.13 2.95
CA LYS A 233 11.92 7.36 2.67
C LYS A 233 11.12 6.06 2.54
N SER A 234 11.72 4.97 2.05
CA SER A 234 11.05 3.66 2.04
C SER A 234 10.90 3.08 3.45
N GLU A 235 11.90 3.26 4.31
CA GLU A 235 11.81 2.90 5.73
C GLU A 235 10.71 3.70 6.44
N THR A 236 10.61 4.99 6.11
CA THR A 236 9.54 5.87 6.62
C THR A 236 8.16 5.36 6.21
N VAL A 237 7.95 4.98 4.93
CA VAL A 237 6.67 4.43 4.47
C VAL A 237 6.36 3.12 5.18
N ASN A 238 7.34 2.21 5.30
CA ASN A 238 7.18 0.95 6.04
C ASN A 238 6.72 1.19 7.49
N SER A 239 7.36 2.14 8.17
CA SER A 239 7.01 2.52 9.55
C SER A 239 5.62 3.15 9.63
N VAL A 240 5.26 4.03 8.69
CA VAL A 240 3.95 4.67 8.63
C VAL A 240 2.84 3.64 8.42
N ILE A 241 3.02 2.68 7.50
CA ILE A 241 2.01 1.64 7.25
C ILE A 241 1.77 0.82 8.51
N LYS A 242 2.83 0.34 9.16
CA LYS A 242 2.72 -0.45 10.38
C LYS A 242 2.05 0.34 11.51
N ARG A 243 2.46 1.56 11.74
CA ARG A 243 1.88 2.41 12.79
C ARG A 243 0.44 2.82 12.53
N LYS A 244 0.07 3.04 11.25
CA LYS A 244 -1.29 3.52 10.90
C LYS A 244 -2.31 2.41 10.72
N TYR A 245 -1.90 1.24 10.22
CA TYR A 245 -2.86 0.22 9.77
C TYR A 245 -2.68 -1.13 10.48
N ASP A 246 -1.65 -1.32 11.23
CA ASP A 246 -1.21 -2.49 11.99
C ASP A 246 0.05 -3.15 11.39
N ASP A 247 0.88 -3.69 12.26
CA ASP A 247 2.07 -4.48 11.92
C ASP A 247 1.74 -5.98 11.79
N THR A 248 0.51 -6.35 12.15
CA THR A 248 0.06 -7.72 12.27
C THR A 248 -1.11 -8.00 11.33
N LEU A 249 -1.05 -9.12 10.60
CA LEU A 249 -2.10 -9.56 9.71
C LEU A 249 -3.16 -10.37 10.45
N HIS A 250 -4.42 -10.00 10.28
CA HIS A 250 -5.56 -10.63 10.95
C HIS A 250 -6.12 -11.83 10.20
N THR A 251 -5.88 -11.93 8.89
CA THR A 251 -6.40 -13.01 8.06
C THR A 251 -5.49 -14.24 8.11
N ARG A 252 -6.08 -15.44 7.99
CA ARG A 252 -5.34 -16.71 8.12
C ARG A 252 -4.73 -17.21 6.81
N SER A 253 -5.46 -17.07 5.69
CA SER A 253 -4.99 -17.60 4.42
C SER A 253 -4.00 -16.64 3.74
N TYR A 254 -2.99 -17.20 3.08
CA TYR A 254 -1.97 -16.45 2.34
C TYR A 254 -2.56 -15.39 1.41
N TRP A 255 -3.54 -15.77 0.59
CA TRP A 255 -4.16 -14.83 -0.36
C TRP A 255 -4.92 -13.70 0.32
N ASN A 256 -5.57 -13.95 1.44
CA ASN A 256 -6.23 -12.87 2.19
C ASN A 256 -5.22 -11.97 2.90
N GLN A 257 -4.09 -12.51 3.37
CA GLN A 257 -2.98 -11.72 3.90
C GLN A 257 -2.41 -10.79 2.83
N CYS A 258 -2.21 -11.29 1.60
CA CYS A 258 -1.82 -10.46 0.46
C CYS A 258 -2.81 -9.34 0.17
N LYS A 259 -4.12 -9.63 0.24
CA LYS A 259 -5.17 -8.60 0.04
C LYS A 259 -5.16 -7.56 1.16
N GLU A 260 -4.90 -7.97 2.39
CA GLU A 260 -4.82 -7.07 3.55
C GLU A 260 -3.67 -6.07 3.37
N ILE A 261 -2.48 -6.51 2.96
CA ILE A 261 -1.34 -5.64 2.66
C ILE A 261 -1.63 -4.71 1.47
N LEU A 262 -2.25 -5.23 0.40
CA LEU A 262 -2.63 -4.42 -0.75
C LEU A 262 -3.66 -3.34 -0.38
N LEU A 263 -4.63 -3.67 0.48
CA LEU A 263 -5.59 -2.68 1.00
C LEU A 263 -4.89 -1.60 1.84
N MET A 264 -3.92 -1.97 2.69
CA MET A 264 -3.10 -0.99 3.42
C MET A 264 -2.36 -0.04 2.48
N ALA A 265 -1.77 -0.57 1.40
CA ALA A 265 -1.08 0.22 0.40
C ALA A 265 -2.02 1.17 -0.37
N VAL A 266 -3.21 0.68 -0.76
CA VAL A 266 -4.25 1.49 -1.42
C VAL A 266 -4.73 2.62 -0.50
N VAL A 267 -5.06 2.30 0.75
CA VAL A 267 -5.52 3.30 1.74
C VAL A 267 -4.42 4.32 2.03
N HIS A 268 -3.15 3.90 2.12
CA HIS A 268 -2.02 4.82 2.27
C HIS A 268 -1.95 5.85 1.14
N ASN A 269 -2.01 5.39 -0.11
CA ASN A 269 -1.97 6.28 -1.27
C ASN A 269 -3.19 7.22 -1.29
N MET A 270 -4.38 6.72 -0.98
CA MET A 270 -5.59 7.55 -0.93
C MET A 270 -5.50 8.63 0.14
N GLU A 271 -5.05 8.31 1.34
CA GLU A 271 -4.86 9.30 2.42
C GLU A 271 -3.83 10.38 2.02
N LYS A 272 -2.76 9.98 1.35
CA LYS A 272 -1.77 10.91 0.82
C LYS A 272 -2.40 11.84 -0.23
N GLY A 273 -3.17 11.30 -1.17
CA GLY A 273 -3.86 12.07 -2.21
C GLY A 273 -4.86 13.07 -1.62
N MET A 274 -5.66 12.65 -0.65
CA MET A 274 -6.61 13.54 0.04
C MET A 274 -5.92 14.72 0.74
N ASN A 275 -4.76 14.49 1.34
CA ASN A 275 -3.99 15.55 1.99
C ASN A 275 -3.48 16.58 0.97
N ILE A 276 -3.04 16.15 -0.22
CA ILE A 276 -2.58 17.04 -1.29
C ILE A 276 -3.72 17.90 -1.81
N VAL A 277 -4.87 17.31 -2.08
CA VAL A 277 -6.07 18.04 -2.53
C VAL A 277 -6.45 19.10 -1.50
N THR A 278 -6.44 18.76 -0.22
CA THR A 278 -6.73 19.71 0.88
C THR A 278 -5.74 20.89 0.88
N VAL A 279 -4.44 20.63 0.70
CA VAL A 279 -3.40 21.69 0.65
C VAL A 279 -3.58 22.57 -0.58
N ILE A 280 -3.91 22.00 -1.74
CA ILE A 280 -4.15 22.78 -2.96
C ILE A 280 -5.37 23.68 -2.77
N TYR A 281 -6.48 23.16 -2.25
CA TYR A 281 -7.67 23.93 -1.93
C TYR A 281 -7.37 25.10 -0.98
N TRP A 282 -6.58 24.87 0.04
CA TRP A 282 -6.17 25.90 1.02
C TRP A 282 -5.34 27.00 0.36
N ARG A 283 -4.37 26.64 -0.48
CA ARG A 283 -3.54 27.60 -1.23
C ARG A 283 -4.32 28.42 -2.25
N ILE A 284 -5.30 27.83 -2.90
CA ILE A 284 -6.16 28.56 -3.84
C ILE A 284 -7.09 29.50 -3.07
N SER A 285 -7.70 29.04 -2.00
CA SER A 285 -8.59 29.85 -1.15
C SER A 285 -7.89 31.05 -0.52
N THR A 286 -6.65 30.88 -0.02
CA THR A 286 -5.86 31.99 0.54
C THR A 286 -5.41 32.99 -0.51
N LYS A 287 -5.06 32.55 -1.73
CA LYS A 287 -4.76 33.49 -2.83
C LYS A 287 -5.97 34.33 -3.26
N LEU A 288 -7.17 33.74 -3.26
CA LEU A 288 -8.40 34.47 -3.58
C LEU A 288 -8.79 35.51 -2.50
N CYS A 289 -8.43 35.28 -1.24
CA CYS A 289 -8.60 36.26 -0.17
C CYS A 289 -7.64 37.48 -0.29
N PHE A 290 -6.41 37.25 -0.76
CA PHE A 290 -5.43 38.35 -0.95
C PHE A 290 -5.69 39.19 -2.21
N CYS A 291 -6.51 38.74 -3.15
CA CYS A 291 -6.88 39.54 -4.34
C CYS A 291 -8.14 40.40 -4.12
N LYS A 292 -8.66 40.50 -2.91
CA LYS A 292 -9.87 41.29 -2.55
C LYS A 292 -9.58 42.39 -1.53
N ILE A 293 -8.32 42.80 -1.36
CA ILE A 293 -7.93 43.98 -0.57
C ILE A 293 -7.29 45.00 -1.50
#